data_35cf40dd8bcc7a9c1412c36cff046799
#
_entry.id   35cf40dd8bcc7a9c1412c36cff046799
#
_cell.length_a   1.000
_cell.length_b   1.000
_cell.length_c   1.000
_cell.angle_alpha   90.00
_cell.angle_beta   90.00
_cell.angle_gamma   90.00
#
_symmetry.space_group_name_H-M   'P 1'
#
loop_
_entity.id
_entity.type
_entity.pdbx_description
1 polymer ?
#
loop_
_entity_poly.entity_id
_entity_poly.type
_entity_poly.pdbx_seq_one_letter_code
_entity_poly.pdbx_strand_id
1 'polypeptide(L)'
;MIRTVLHKNRNYNLPNKQEYEKWERLQILGTFAGTIAGISGIKIYPKKNHPFTFVSVKHKTRIIKFKSDIMKTLIQHQHANVIPFPYDRSCITTGIVHIGVGNFHRAHEEYYTNQLLSDPSQQKWGICGIALLAGDKSLYSALKQQDNLYTLTVCGRDNRDIAYEIGSLKELIWGMENPDAVIHKIAHPEIKIITLTITEGGYNIDKASGNFILETPAVQHDLKNPDTPQTVFGFVAAGLRKRMKAHQGPITILSCDNLQHNGNTARKAFCSFIAAQDSELADWVNTNVTFPNSMVDRITPAVTPADIERLNRHNGVEDAAPVYCEDFIQWVIEDNFIAGRPDWEKVGVEFTTDVSAYENMKLSLLNASHSMLAYPAFLAGYRKVDDAVHDKRFARYLQQFMDTDITPYVPAPGHTDLTQYKQTLLERFGNRSVSDQLSRLCSDGASKIPVYIMPNLIQMIRDKADLRRVSFFTAAYRHYLKYQQDDKGNIYEVNDPWLTETDWIQIREENPLAFLALSPFKSTPLQRDEGFVTNYLQLVSALKEKGVVEVLETILQ
;
A
#
# COMPACT_ATOMS: atom_id res chain seq x y z
N MET A 1 23.59 -19.95 20.10
CA MET A 1 24.60 -20.98 20.44
C MET A 1 25.44 -20.66 21.68
N ILE A 2 25.73 -19.41 21.98
CA ILE A 2 26.54 -19.01 23.16
C ILE A 2 25.78 -19.19 24.51
N ARG A 3 24.47 -19.03 24.56
CA ARG A 3 23.69 -19.25 25.80
C ARG A 3 23.60 -20.71 26.28
N THR A 4 23.80 -21.66 25.39
CA THR A 4 23.67 -23.11 25.73
C THR A 4 24.96 -23.72 26.31
N VAL A 5 26.09 -23.08 26.13
CA VAL A 5 27.41 -23.58 26.60
C VAL A 5 27.74 -23.09 28.01
N LEU A 6 27.17 -21.98 28.47
CA LEU A 6 27.48 -21.38 29.78
C LEU A 6 26.71 -21.96 30.99
N HIS A 7 25.78 -22.88 30.76
CA HIS A 7 24.98 -23.47 31.87
C HIS A 7 25.58 -24.74 32.48
N LYS A 8 26.79 -25.16 32.09
CA LYS A 8 27.39 -26.40 32.59
C LYS A 8 28.61 -26.24 33.52
N ASN A 9 29.08 -25.04 33.80
CA ASN A 9 30.16 -24.86 34.79
C ASN A 9 29.80 -23.82 35.85
N ARG A 10 29.36 -24.29 37.01
CA ARG A 10 29.25 -23.49 38.24
C ARG A 10 30.67 -23.17 38.72
N ASN A 11 31.11 -21.93 38.62
CA ASN A 11 32.17 -21.24 39.38
C ASN A 11 32.94 -20.22 38.48
N TYR A 12 32.25 -19.25 37.95
CA TYR A 12 32.89 -18.01 37.52
C TYR A 12 31.96 -16.81 37.83
N ASN A 13 32.51 -15.82 38.55
CA ASN A 13 31.85 -14.53 38.76
C ASN A 13 31.64 -13.88 37.39
N LEU A 14 30.40 -13.54 37.04
CA LEU A 14 30.07 -12.80 35.84
C LEU A 14 30.67 -11.38 35.93
N PRO A 15 31.37 -10.89 34.93
CA PRO A 15 31.83 -9.51 34.87
C PRO A 15 30.65 -8.53 34.87
N ASN A 16 30.85 -7.37 35.47
CA ASN A 16 29.82 -6.34 35.54
C ASN A 16 29.49 -5.77 34.12
N LYS A 17 28.36 -5.08 33.99
CA LYS A 17 27.86 -4.55 32.71
C LYS A 17 28.89 -3.72 31.94
N GLN A 18 29.77 -2.98 32.63
CA GLN A 18 30.82 -2.16 32.01
C GLN A 18 31.97 -3.00 31.42
N GLU A 19 32.28 -4.17 31.99
CA GLU A 19 33.29 -5.06 31.43
C GLU A 19 32.76 -5.81 30.23
N TYR A 20 31.45 -6.15 30.20
CA TYR A 20 30.79 -6.77 29.05
C TYR A 20 30.80 -5.82 27.82
N GLU A 21 30.45 -4.56 28.00
CA GLU A 21 30.50 -3.54 26.94
C GLU A 21 31.92 -3.28 26.44
N LYS A 22 32.92 -3.44 27.29
CA LYS A 22 34.33 -3.32 26.94
C LYS A 22 34.82 -4.52 26.10
N TRP A 23 34.30 -5.73 26.40
CA TRP A 23 34.56 -6.96 25.63
C TRP A 23 33.92 -6.96 24.25
N GLU A 24 32.69 -6.51 24.12
CA GLU A 24 32.03 -6.34 22.81
C GLU A 24 32.79 -5.33 21.93
N ARG A 25 33.21 -4.20 22.50
CA ARG A 25 34.04 -3.21 21.77
C ARG A 25 35.39 -3.78 21.30
N LEU A 26 35.98 -4.68 22.06
CA LEU A 26 37.23 -5.34 21.70
C LEU A 26 37.04 -6.41 20.61
N GLN A 27 35.94 -7.14 20.61
CA GLN A 27 35.60 -8.10 19.55
C GLN A 27 35.30 -7.40 18.22
N ILE A 28 34.53 -6.30 18.25
CA ILE A 28 34.26 -5.48 17.05
C ILE A 28 35.57 -4.94 16.47
N LEU A 29 36.47 -4.45 17.31
CA LEU A 29 37.79 -3.96 16.86
C LEU A 29 38.73 -5.07 16.35
N GLY A 30 38.63 -6.28 16.93
CA GLY A 30 39.38 -7.45 16.46
C GLY A 30 38.92 -7.95 15.10
N THR A 31 37.62 -7.98 14.85
CA THR A 31 37.03 -8.33 13.55
C THR A 31 37.37 -7.27 12.49
N PHE A 32 37.38 -6.00 12.86
CA PHE A 32 37.79 -4.88 11.98
C PHE A 32 39.28 -4.95 11.58
N ALA A 33 40.17 -5.29 12.53
CA ALA A 33 41.58 -5.44 12.23
C ALA A 33 41.88 -6.62 11.30
N GLY A 34 41.14 -7.75 11.43
CA GLY A 34 41.22 -8.91 10.54
C GLY A 34 40.76 -8.59 9.10
N THR A 35 39.70 -7.81 8.95
CA THR A 35 39.18 -7.42 7.63
C THR A 35 40.11 -6.43 6.90
N ILE A 36 40.82 -5.55 7.62
CA ILE A 36 41.77 -4.61 7.05
C ILE A 36 43.10 -5.27 6.63
N ALA A 37 43.51 -6.33 7.33
CA ALA A 37 44.73 -7.07 7.00
C ALA A 37 44.62 -7.91 5.71
N GLY A 38 43.39 -8.22 5.26
CA GLY A 38 43.12 -8.93 3.99
C GLY A 38 43.26 -8.05 2.72
N ILE A 39 43.41 -6.74 2.86
CA ILE A 39 43.60 -5.83 1.72
C ILE A 39 45.11 -5.69 1.48
N SER A 40 45.57 -6.28 0.39
CA SER A 40 46.99 -6.30 0.00
C SER A 40 47.63 -4.89 0.02
N GLY A 41 48.63 -4.68 0.85
CA GLY A 41 49.52 -3.51 0.84
C GLY A 41 49.60 -2.67 2.12
N ILE A 42 48.95 -3.04 3.23
CA ILE A 42 49.02 -2.30 4.49
C ILE A 42 49.88 -3.07 5.50
N LYS A 43 51.03 -2.49 5.89
CA LYS A 43 51.88 -2.98 7.00
C LYS A 43 51.58 -2.18 8.25
N ILE A 44 51.17 -2.88 9.32
CA ILE A 44 50.89 -2.29 10.64
C ILE A 44 52.10 -2.54 11.54
N TYR A 45 52.69 -1.48 12.09
CA TYR A 45 53.76 -1.56 13.06
C TYR A 45 53.29 -1.02 14.43
N PRO A 46 53.39 -1.78 15.52
CA PRO A 46 53.08 -1.29 16.85
C PRO A 46 54.16 -0.38 17.40
N LYS A 47 53.80 0.82 17.88
CA LYS A 47 54.70 1.65 18.68
C LYS A 47 54.46 1.43 20.18
N LYS A 48 55.52 1.21 20.94
CA LYS A 48 55.47 1.11 22.42
C LYS A 48 54.92 2.44 22.97
N ASN A 49 53.81 2.33 23.73
CA ASN A 49 53.18 3.38 24.55
C ASN A 49 51.99 4.19 23.96
N HIS A 50 51.49 3.87 22.72
CA HIS A 50 50.16 4.37 22.33
C HIS A 50 49.46 3.33 21.43
N PRO A 51 48.22 2.95 21.71
CA PRO A 51 47.61 1.80 21.02
C PRO A 51 47.17 2.03 19.57
N PHE A 52 47.21 3.23 19.02
CA PHE A 52 46.82 3.43 17.61
C PHE A 52 47.40 4.70 17.01
N THR A 53 48.41 4.55 16.11
CA THR A 53 48.81 5.63 15.20
C THR A 53 48.72 5.13 13.76
N PHE A 54 47.92 5.76 12.94
CA PHE A 54 47.81 5.47 11.51
C PHE A 54 48.88 6.21 10.72
N VAL A 55 49.61 5.47 9.85
CA VAL A 55 50.55 6.07 8.92
C VAL A 55 49.89 6.28 7.57
N SER A 56 49.98 7.48 7.07
CA SER A 56 49.38 7.97 5.82
C SER A 56 49.88 7.21 4.58
N VAL A 57 48.96 6.67 3.79
CA VAL A 57 49.21 6.17 2.45
C VAL A 57 48.44 7.02 1.43
N LYS A 58 49.02 7.23 0.25
CA LYS A 58 48.57 8.12 -0.83
C LYS A 58 47.15 7.87 -1.43
N HIS A 59 46.23 7.28 -0.71
CA HIS A 59 44.82 7.09 -1.11
C HIS A 59 43.83 7.71 -0.13
N LYS A 60 44.10 8.93 0.37
CA LYS A 60 43.27 9.67 1.32
C LYS A 60 41.81 9.82 0.91
N THR A 61 41.51 9.95 -0.38
CA THR A 61 40.18 10.31 -0.84
C THR A 61 39.14 9.17 -0.75
N ARG A 62 39.58 7.93 -1.01
CA ARG A 62 38.66 6.76 -1.00
C ARG A 62 38.31 6.28 0.43
N ILE A 63 39.32 6.30 1.32
CA ILE A 63 39.11 5.91 2.74
C ILE A 63 38.32 6.96 3.49
N ILE A 64 38.48 8.26 3.17
CA ILE A 64 37.70 9.35 3.79
C ILE A 64 36.24 9.28 3.33
N LYS A 65 35.98 8.95 2.06
CA LYS A 65 34.61 8.77 1.56
C LYS A 65 33.92 7.56 2.20
N PHE A 66 34.62 6.42 2.28
CA PHE A 66 34.12 5.21 2.94
C PHE A 66 33.86 5.43 4.45
N LYS A 67 34.75 6.19 5.13
CA LYS A 67 34.57 6.58 6.53
C LYS A 67 33.42 7.59 6.73
N SER A 68 33.22 8.50 5.78
CA SER A 68 32.12 9.46 5.79
C SER A 68 30.78 8.75 5.63
N ASP A 69 30.68 7.74 4.75
CA ASP A 69 29.44 7.04 4.47
C ASP A 69 29.07 6.07 5.61
N ILE A 70 30.03 5.36 6.19
CA ILE A 70 29.82 4.54 7.41
C ILE A 70 29.50 5.45 8.62
N MET A 71 30.17 6.60 8.76
CA MET A 71 29.85 7.53 9.85
C MET A 71 28.49 8.21 9.69
N LYS A 72 28.03 8.48 8.46
CA LYS A 72 26.68 9.02 8.26
C LYS A 72 25.62 8.02 8.68
N THR A 73 25.72 6.76 8.31
CA THR A 73 24.80 5.70 8.72
C THR A 73 24.85 5.48 10.23
N LEU A 74 26.02 5.42 10.85
CA LEU A 74 26.20 5.22 12.30
C LEU A 74 25.79 6.44 13.13
N ILE A 75 25.96 7.67 12.63
CA ILE A 75 25.55 8.90 13.34
C ILE A 75 24.01 9.06 13.30
N GLN A 76 23.35 8.65 12.22
CA GLN A 76 21.88 8.64 12.15
C GLN A 76 21.25 7.69 13.15
N HIS A 77 21.92 6.58 13.52
CA HIS A 77 21.36 5.53 14.39
C HIS A 77 21.79 5.63 15.87
N GLN A 78 22.73 6.49 16.26
CA GLN A 78 23.25 6.50 17.64
C GLN A 78 22.22 6.90 18.72
N HIS A 79 21.05 7.47 18.32
CA HIS A 79 19.94 7.83 19.19
C HIS A 79 18.55 7.52 18.60
N ALA A 80 18.49 6.75 17.53
CA ALA A 80 17.24 6.47 16.82
C ALA A 80 16.49 5.30 17.47
N ASN A 81 15.18 5.46 17.64
CA ASN A 81 14.25 4.39 18.01
C ASN A 81 13.82 3.62 16.75
N VAL A 82 14.78 3.27 15.87
CA VAL A 82 14.55 2.64 14.58
C VAL A 82 15.29 1.32 14.53
N ILE A 83 14.60 0.26 14.11
CA ILE A 83 15.19 -1.05 13.88
C ILE A 83 15.84 -1.05 12.50
N PRO A 84 17.18 -1.17 12.40
CA PRO A 84 17.86 -1.21 11.12
C PRO A 84 17.60 -2.52 10.38
N PHE A 85 17.68 -2.52 9.06
CA PHE A 85 17.65 -3.76 8.28
C PHE A 85 18.91 -4.61 8.58
N PRO A 86 18.77 -5.95 8.71
CA PRO A 86 19.85 -6.82 9.20
C PRO A 86 20.72 -7.43 8.09
N TYR A 87 20.86 -6.78 6.92
CA TYR A 87 21.62 -7.30 5.78
C TYR A 87 22.59 -6.27 5.21
N ASP A 88 23.63 -6.76 4.51
CA ASP A 88 24.52 -5.89 3.76
C ASP A 88 23.88 -5.48 2.44
N ARG A 89 23.47 -4.23 2.34
CA ARG A 89 22.80 -3.67 1.17
C ARG A 89 23.69 -3.66 -0.08
N SER A 90 25.02 -3.75 0.06
CA SER A 90 25.94 -3.86 -1.08
C SER A 90 25.81 -5.19 -1.82
N CYS A 91 25.32 -6.24 -1.13
CA CYS A 91 25.08 -7.56 -1.71
C CYS A 91 23.74 -7.67 -2.45
N ILE A 92 22.85 -6.68 -2.29
CA ILE A 92 21.52 -6.71 -2.91
C ILE A 92 21.62 -6.36 -4.39
N THR A 93 21.03 -7.21 -5.25
CA THR A 93 20.77 -6.93 -6.67
C THR A 93 19.26 -6.80 -6.91
N THR A 94 18.87 -6.16 -8.02
CA THR A 94 17.46 -5.89 -8.31
C THR A 94 16.86 -7.00 -9.17
N GLY A 95 15.90 -7.72 -8.63
CA GLY A 95 15.09 -8.72 -9.34
C GLY A 95 13.68 -8.23 -9.65
N ILE A 96 13.27 -7.12 -9.01
CA ILE A 96 11.94 -6.52 -9.13
C ILE A 96 12.08 -5.08 -9.65
N VAL A 97 11.23 -4.72 -10.60
CA VAL A 97 10.94 -3.34 -10.97
C VAL A 97 9.57 -2.99 -10.41
N HIS A 98 9.47 -1.89 -9.66
CA HIS A 98 8.18 -1.37 -9.19
C HIS A 98 7.86 -0.04 -9.87
N ILE A 99 6.65 0.11 -10.43
CA ILE A 99 6.18 1.35 -11.03
C ILE A 99 5.08 1.96 -10.15
N GLY A 100 5.31 3.19 -9.69
CA GLY A 100 4.39 3.90 -8.81
C GLY A 100 4.83 3.91 -7.34
N VAL A 101 6.08 4.34 -7.08
CA VAL A 101 6.64 4.43 -5.72
C VAL A 101 5.87 5.45 -4.89
N GLY A 102 4.91 4.96 -4.11
CA GLY A 102 4.06 5.75 -3.22
C GLY A 102 4.13 5.29 -1.77
N ASN A 103 3.26 5.84 -0.92
CA ASN A 103 3.22 5.47 0.50
C ASN A 103 2.83 4.00 0.68
N PHE A 104 1.83 3.53 -0.07
CA PHE A 104 1.36 2.16 0.04
C PHE A 104 2.45 1.15 -0.34
N HIS A 105 3.09 1.30 -1.50
CA HIS A 105 4.20 0.45 -1.92
C HIS A 105 5.30 0.39 -0.85
N ARG A 106 5.73 1.55 -0.34
CA ARG A 106 6.78 1.67 0.66
C ARG A 106 6.40 1.05 2.02
N ALA A 107 5.11 0.99 2.34
CA ALA A 107 4.61 0.41 3.57
C ALA A 107 4.19 -1.07 3.42
N HIS A 108 4.10 -1.62 2.22
CA HIS A 108 3.58 -2.94 1.93
C HIS A 108 4.63 -3.86 1.27
N GLU A 109 4.79 -3.82 -0.04
CA GLU A 109 5.75 -4.68 -0.79
C GLU A 109 7.19 -4.50 -0.31
N GLU A 110 7.61 -3.23 -0.13
CA GLU A 110 8.94 -2.91 0.38
C GLU A 110 9.18 -3.48 1.78
N TYR A 111 8.18 -3.44 2.66
CA TYR A 111 8.28 -4.00 4.02
C TYR A 111 8.47 -5.52 3.99
N TYR A 112 7.65 -6.25 3.22
CA TYR A 112 7.80 -7.70 3.08
C TYR A 112 9.16 -8.07 2.47
N THR A 113 9.55 -7.36 1.41
CA THR A 113 10.83 -7.60 0.75
C THR A 113 12.00 -7.26 1.67
N ASN A 114 11.92 -6.16 2.44
CA ASN A 114 12.96 -5.80 3.42
C ASN A 114 13.17 -6.88 4.48
N GLN A 115 12.11 -7.51 4.97
CA GLN A 115 12.22 -8.64 5.90
C GLN A 115 12.88 -9.87 5.23
N LEU A 116 12.50 -10.16 3.98
CA LEU A 116 12.99 -11.31 3.23
C LEU A 116 14.47 -11.22 2.88
N LEU A 117 15.00 -10.02 2.57
CA LEU A 117 16.40 -9.79 2.19
C LEU A 117 17.41 -10.14 3.30
N SER A 118 16.93 -10.40 4.53
CA SER A 118 17.75 -10.97 5.60
C SER A 118 18.24 -12.40 5.30
N ASP A 119 17.54 -13.13 4.42
CA ASP A 119 17.98 -14.41 3.88
C ASP A 119 18.95 -14.17 2.70
N PRO A 120 20.22 -14.61 2.79
CA PRO A 120 21.19 -14.41 1.71
C PRO A 120 20.76 -15.01 0.36
N SER A 121 19.95 -16.06 0.35
CA SER A 121 19.44 -16.67 -0.88
C SER A 121 18.42 -15.78 -1.62
N GLN A 122 17.86 -14.78 -0.93
CA GLN A 122 16.85 -13.87 -1.44
C GLN A 122 17.40 -12.49 -1.84
N GLN A 123 18.68 -12.22 -1.64
CA GLN A 123 19.31 -10.92 -1.90
C GLN A 123 19.30 -10.47 -3.37
N LYS A 124 18.92 -11.34 -4.28
CA LYS A 124 18.67 -11.01 -5.70
C LYS A 124 17.33 -10.33 -5.96
N TRP A 125 16.48 -10.16 -4.95
CA TRP A 125 15.13 -9.64 -5.07
C TRP A 125 14.97 -8.20 -4.55
N GLY A 126 16.04 -7.41 -4.51
CA GLY A 126 15.93 -5.98 -4.28
C GLY A 126 15.06 -5.28 -5.33
N ILE A 127 14.52 -4.13 -4.99
CA ILE A 127 13.55 -3.40 -5.80
C ILE A 127 14.24 -2.20 -6.48
N CYS A 128 13.94 -2.03 -7.77
CA CYS A 128 14.17 -0.79 -8.52
C CYS A 128 12.85 -0.07 -8.69
N GLY A 129 12.66 1.03 -7.97
CA GLY A 129 11.49 1.89 -8.11
C GLY A 129 11.56 2.75 -9.36
N ILE A 130 10.41 2.96 -10.01
CA ILE A 130 10.25 3.82 -11.17
C ILE A 130 9.16 4.85 -10.88
N ALA A 131 9.51 6.12 -10.99
CA ALA A 131 8.61 7.26 -10.91
C ALA A 131 8.37 7.81 -12.33
N LEU A 132 7.12 7.90 -12.77
CA LEU A 132 6.75 8.30 -14.13
C LEU A 132 6.04 9.65 -14.20
N LEU A 133 5.54 10.17 -13.08
CA LEU A 133 4.71 11.39 -13.07
C LEU A 133 5.53 12.61 -12.60
N ALA A 134 5.19 13.77 -13.11
CA ALA A 134 5.81 15.03 -12.66
C ALA A 134 5.63 15.28 -11.15
N GLY A 135 4.50 14.85 -10.58
CA GLY A 135 4.21 14.94 -9.16
C GLY A 135 5.14 14.10 -8.27
N ASP A 136 5.80 13.08 -8.82
CA ASP A 136 6.69 12.20 -8.07
C ASP A 136 8.06 12.83 -7.77
N LYS A 137 8.37 13.98 -8.40
CA LYS A 137 9.71 14.61 -8.31
C LYS A 137 10.14 14.91 -6.90
N SER A 138 9.24 15.36 -6.04
CA SER A 138 9.56 15.70 -4.65
C SER A 138 9.98 14.45 -3.86
N LEU A 139 9.18 13.38 -3.92
CA LEU A 139 9.49 12.11 -3.26
C LEU A 139 10.75 11.47 -3.84
N TYR A 140 10.88 11.46 -5.17
CA TYR A 140 12.09 10.98 -5.86
C TYR A 140 13.34 11.69 -5.33
N SER A 141 13.31 13.03 -5.27
CA SER A 141 14.45 13.82 -4.81
C SER A 141 14.80 13.55 -3.35
N ALA A 142 13.80 13.45 -2.48
CA ALA A 142 13.99 13.14 -1.06
C ALA A 142 14.64 11.77 -0.87
N LEU A 143 14.11 10.73 -1.51
CA LEU A 143 14.66 9.37 -1.43
C LEU A 143 16.08 9.29 -2.01
N LYS A 144 16.34 9.95 -3.14
CA LYS A 144 17.70 9.95 -3.75
C LYS A 144 18.74 10.63 -2.85
N GLN A 145 18.38 11.67 -2.12
CA GLN A 145 19.30 12.35 -1.20
C GLN A 145 19.71 11.48 -0.01
N GLN A 146 18.89 10.50 0.36
CA GLN A 146 19.12 9.58 1.48
C GLN A 146 19.41 8.14 1.02
N ASP A 147 19.98 7.96 -0.18
CA ASP A 147 20.36 6.67 -0.78
C ASP A 147 19.20 5.70 -0.90
N ASN A 148 17.99 6.20 -1.18
CA ASN A 148 16.72 5.50 -1.24
C ASN A 148 16.31 4.80 0.09
N LEU A 149 16.95 5.12 1.21
CA LEU A 149 16.54 4.67 2.54
C LEU A 149 15.39 5.54 3.05
N TYR A 150 14.54 4.97 3.89
CA TYR A 150 13.50 5.70 4.59
C TYR A 150 13.06 4.92 5.83
N THR A 151 12.33 5.58 6.72
CA THR A 151 11.74 4.94 7.90
C THR A 151 10.26 4.61 7.67
N LEU A 152 9.87 3.39 8.06
CA LEU A 152 8.49 2.95 8.15
C LEU A 152 8.09 2.83 9.62
N THR A 153 7.15 3.64 10.07
CA THR A 153 6.57 3.51 11.41
C THR A 153 5.29 2.68 11.34
N VAL A 154 5.32 1.51 11.96
CA VAL A 154 4.17 0.61 12.14
C VAL A 154 3.47 1.01 13.43
N CYS A 155 2.27 1.57 13.30
CA CYS A 155 1.46 2.09 14.40
C CYS A 155 0.64 0.97 15.05
N GLY A 156 1.02 0.57 16.25
CA GLY A 156 0.38 -0.52 16.98
C GLY A 156 -0.99 -0.13 17.54
N ARG A 157 -1.96 -1.05 17.44
CA ARG A 157 -3.29 -0.91 18.07
C ARG A 157 -3.22 -0.84 19.59
N ASP A 158 -2.12 -1.30 20.17
CA ASP A 158 -1.80 -1.24 21.60
C ASP A 158 -1.03 0.04 22.01
N ASN A 159 -0.97 1.04 21.13
CA ASN A 159 -0.23 2.29 21.25
C ASN A 159 1.31 2.10 21.35
N ARG A 160 1.84 1.00 20.86
CA ARG A 160 3.29 0.77 20.73
C ARG A 160 3.68 0.82 19.26
N ASP A 161 4.24 1.95 18.86
CA ASP A 161 4.73 2.15 17.51
C ASP A 161 6.14 1.57 17.36
N ILE A 162 6.39 0.90 16.22
CA ILE A 162 7.69 0.33 15.89
C ILE A 162 8.16 0.94 14.58
N ALA A 163 9.35 1.54 14.57
CA ALA A 163 9.95 2.10 13.37
C ALA A 163 11.02 1.17 12.81
N TYR A 164 10.98 0.97 11.50
CA TYR A 164 11.95 0.18 10.74
C TYR A 164 12.66 1.06 9.73
N GLU A 165 13.97 0.84 9.55
CA GLU A 165 14.69 1.33 8.37
C GLU A 165 14.44 0.37 7.21
N ILE A 166 14.05 0.91 6.06
CA ILE A 166 13.76 0.13 4.85
C ILE A 166 14.88 0.34 3.85
N GLY A 167 15.52 -0.76 3.46
CA GLY A 167 16.66 -0.79 2.53
C GLY A 167 16.40 -1.58 1.25
N SER A 168 15.19 -2.17 1.08
CA SER A 168 14.80 -2.97 -0.09
C SER A 168 14.73 -2.17 -1.39
N LEU A 169 14.46 -0.85 -1.31
CA LEU A 169 14.52 0.07 -2.45
C LEU A 169 15.99 0.32 -2.84
N LYS A 170 16.53 -0.59 -3.62
CA LYS A 170 17.95 -0.56 -4.02
C LYS A 170 18.27 0.54 -5.02
N GLU A 171 17.38 0.73 -5.98
CA GLU A 171 17.51 1.71 -7.05
C GLU A 171 16.22 2.51 -7.21
N LEU A 172 16.35 3.73 -7.73
CA LEU A 172 15.20 4.58 -8.04
C LEU A 172 15.50 5.36 -9.32
N ILE A 173 14.58 5.29 -10.29
CA ILE A 173 14.71 5.95 -11.60
C ILE A 173 13.52 6.90 -11.79
N TRP A 174 13.80 8.13 -12.23
CA TRP A 174 12.76 9.05 -12.66
C TRP A 174 12.66 9.03 -14.18
N GLY A 175 11.57 8.42 -14.69
CA GLY A 175 11.40 8.16 -16.12
C GLY A 175 11.26 9.41 -16.97
N MET A 176 10.75 10.52 -16.41
CA MET A 176 10.68 11.80 -17.15
C MET A 176 12.05 12.41 -17.44
N GLU A 177 13.07 12.12 -16.60
CA GLU A 177 14.42 12.61 -16.82
C GLU A 177 15.27 11.63 -17.64
N ASN A 178 15.05 10.33 -17.43
CA ASN A 178 15.82 9.28 -18.10
C ASN A 178 14.93 8.11 -18.54
N PRO A 179 14.13 8.30 -19.61
CA PRO A 179 13.25 7.24 -20.13
C PRO A 179 14.02 5.99 -20.58
N ASP A 180 15.21 6.17 -21.18
CA ASP A 180 16.03 5.05 -21.61
C ASP A 180 16.49 4.15 -20.45
N ALA A 181 16.78 4.72 -19.28
CA ALA A 181 17.14 3.93 -18.11
C ALA A 181 15.98 3.04 -17.65
N VAL A 182 14.73 3.51 -17.72
CA VAL A 182 13.52 2.72 -17.42
C VAL A 182 13.41 1.54 -18.38
N ILE A 183 13.48 1.82 -19.70
CA ILE A 183 13.38 0.79 -20.75
C ILE A 183 14.49 -0.27 -20.59
N HIS A 184 15.72 0.17 -20.33
CA HIS A 184 16.85 -0.74 -20.12
C HIS A 184 16.67 -1.57 -18.84
N LYS A 185 16.16 -0.99 -17.76
CA LYS A 185 15.94 -1.70 -16.50
C LYS A 185 14.88 -2.80 -16.68
N ILE A 186 13.74 -2.51 -17.31
CA ILE A 186 12.69 -3.51 -17.61
C ILE A 186 13.26 -4.64 -18.50
N ALA A 187 14.10 -4.31 -19.47
CA ALA A 187 14.71 -5.29 -20.35
C ALA A 187 15.82 -6.12 -19.71
N HIS A 188 16.31 -5.76 -18.51
CA HIS A 188 17.45 -6.42 -17.89
C HIS A 188 17.14 -7.89 -17.53
N PRO A 189 18.04 -8.85 -17.80
CA PRO A 189 17.79 -10.28 -17.60
C PRO A 189 17.54 -10.68 -16.14
N GLU A 190 18.10 -9.93 -15.18
CA GLU A 190 17.86 -10.19 -13.75
C GLU A 190 16.47 -9.79 -13.28
N ILE A 191 15.79 -8.87 -13.97
CA ILE A 191 14.41 -8.50 -13.65
C ILE A 191 13.48 -9.64 -14.03
N LYS A 192 12.74 -10.14 -13.06
CA LYS A 192 11.79 -11.25 -13.19
C LYS A 192 10.35 -10.83 -12.95
N ILE A 193 10.15 -9.71 -12.24
CA ILE A 193 8.84 -9.22 -11.87
C ILE A 193 8.78 -7.70 -12.09
N ILE A 194 7.67 -7.24 -12.65
CA ILE A 194 7.25 -5.84 -12.65
C ILE A 194 6.04 -5.75 -11.73
N THR A 195 6.13 -4.98 -10.64
CA THR A 195 5.01 -4.72 -9.76
C THR A 195 4.46 -3.32 -9.99
N LEU A 196 3.15 -3.12 -9.76
CA LEU A 196 2.44 -1.89 -10.09
C LEU A 196 1.62 -1.39 -8.90
N THR A 197 1.73 -0.09 -8.59
CA THR A 197 0.75 0.68 -7.83
C THR A 197 0.49 2.00 -8.56
N ILE A 198 -0.34 1.92 -9.61
CA ILE A 198 -0.62 3.02 -10.54
C ILE A 198 -2.03 3.59 -10.39
N THR A 199 -2.74 3.16 -9.35
CA THR A 199 -4.14 3.45 -9.02
C THR A 199 -5.15 2.88 -10.03
N GLU A 200 -6.43 2.84 -9.64
CA GLU A 200 -7.50 2.28 -10.47
C GLU A 200 -7.63 3.02 -11.83
N GLY A 201 -7.46 4.34 -11.82
CA GLY A 201 -7.48 5.17 -13.04
C GLY A 201 -6.29 4.95 -13.96
N GLY A 202 -5.16 4.49 -13.41
CA GLY A 202 -3.91 4.28 -14.15
C GLY A 202 -3.99 3.16 -15.20
N TYR A 203 -4.95 2.24 -15.07
CA TYR A 203 -5.16 1.16 -16.05
C TYR A 203 -5.89 1.61 -17.32
N ASN A 204 -6.42 2.82 -17.34
CA ASN A 204 -7.04 3.43 -18.52
C ASN A 204 -8.15 2.58 -19.15
N ILE A 205 -8.96 1.94 -18.31
CA ILE A 205 -10.11 1.12 -18.68
C ILE A 205 -11.38 1.95 -18.60
N ASP A 206 -12.15 1.96 -19.68
CA ASP A 206 -13.50 2.54 -19.71
C ASP A 206 -14.45 1.72 -18.84
N LYS A 207 -15.07 2.34 -17.84
CA LYS A 207 -15.93 1.65 -16.87
C LYS A 207 -17.22 1.09 -17.48
N ALA A 208 -17.72 1.67 -18.56
CA ALA A 208 -18.98 1.27 -19.17
C ALA A 208 -18.81 0.05 -20.10
N SER A 209 -17.78 0.09 -20.94
CA SER A 209 -17.47 -0.99 -21.87
C SER A 209 -16.50 -2.03 -21.30
N GLY A 210 -15.77 -1.66 -20.25
CA GLY A 210 -14.68 -2.45 -19.70
C GLY A 210 -13.48 -2.56 -20.65
N ASN A 211 -13.38 -1.76 -21.70
CA ASN A 211 -12.29 -1.81 -22.67
C ASN A 211 -11.18 -0.80 -22.35
N PHE A 212 -9.98 -1.10 -22.83
CA PHE A 212 -8.87 -0.17 -22.76
C PHE A 212 -9.14 1.02 -23.71
N ILE A 213 -8.90 2.25 -23.22
CA ILE A 213 -9.15 3.49 -23.98
C ILE A 213 -7.91 3.79 -24.82
N LEU A 214 -8.01 3.57 -26.13
CA LEU A 214 -6.91 3.84 -27.08
C LEU A 214 -6.82 5.33 -27.45
N GLU A 215 -7.90 6.08 -27.30
CA GLU A 215 -8.07 7.43 -27.86
C GLU A 215 -7.46 8.53 -26.99
N THR A 216 -6.97 8.23 -25.79
CA THR A 216 -6.35 9.26 -24.95
C THR A 216 -5.07 9.81 -25.60
N PRO A 217 -4.79 11.13 -25.52
CA PRO A 217 -3.66 11.75 -26.22
C PRO A 217 -2.30 11.09 -25.92
N ALA A 218 -2.04 10.74 -24.65
CA ALA A 218 -0.79 10.11 -24.24
C ALA A 218 -0.64 8.69 -24.81
N VAL A 219 -1.73 7.89 -24.83
CA VAL A 219 -1.74 6.56 -25.46
C VAL A 219 -1.50 6.68 -26.96
N GLN A 220 -2.19 7.61 -27.64
CA GLN A 220 -2.00 7.86 -29.08
C GLN A 220 -0.58 8.31 -29.41
N HIS A 221 0.06 9.09 -28.50
CA HIS A 221 1.47 9.44 -28.65
C HIS A 221 2.34 8.18 -28.64
N ASP A 222 2.17 7.31 -27.64
CA ASP A 222 3.01 6.13 -27.44
C ASP A 222 2.81 5.08 -28.53
N LEU A 223 1.59 4.95 -29.07
CA LEU A 223 1.33 4.08 -30.21
C LEU A 223 2.14 4.48 -31.45
N LYS A 224 2.36 5.80 -31.64
CA LYS A 224 3.10 6.35 -32.80
C LYS A 224 4.60 6.51 -32.53
N ASN A 225 5.01 6.59 -31.26
CA ASN A 225 6.38 6.88 -30.86
C ASN A 225 6.87 5.84 -29.84
N PRO A 226 7.09 4.57 -30.25
CA PRO A 226 7.39 3.48 -29.36
C PRO A 226 8.74 3.61 -28.60
N ASP A 227 9.64 4.47 -29.07
CA ASP A 227 10.95 4.69 -28.47
C ASP A 227 10.99 5.88 -27.49
N THR A 228 9.92 6.68 -27.43
CA THR A 228 9.80 7.84 -26.52
C THR A 228 8.49 7.80 -25.73
N PRO A 229 8.28 6.78 -24.91
CA PRO A 229 7.02 6.57 -24.20
C PRO A 229 6.75 7.64 -23.14
N GLN A 230 5.47 7.91 -22.91
CA GLN A 230 4.95 8.81 -21.87
C GLN A 230 4.09 8.09 -20.84
N THR A 231 3.45 6.96 -21.24
CA THR A 231 2.57 6.19 -20.38
C THR A 231 3.28 4.96 -19.80
N VAL A 232 2.77 4.42 -18.70
CA VAL A 232 3.23 3.13 -18.16
C VAL A 232 3.17 2.02 -19.22
N PHE A 233 2.16 2.05 -20.07
CA PHE A 233 1.96 1.06 -21.14
C PHE A 233 3.10 1.13 -22.17
N GLY A 234 3.45 2.33 -22.60
CA GLY A 234 4.52 2.57 -23.54
C GLY A 234 5.89 2.18 -22.98
N PHE A 235 6.18 2.54 -21.72
CA PHE A 235 7.43 2.16 -21.07
C PHE A 235 7.58 0.63 -20.95
N VAL A 236 6.52 -0.04 -20.49
CA VAL A 236 6.53 -1.50 -20.35
C VAL A 236 6.65 -2.16 -21.74
N ALA A 237 5.88 -1.71 -22.74
CA ALA A 237 5.97 -2.24 -24.10
C ALA A 237 7.37 -2.08 -24.71
N ALA A 238 8.00 -0.91 -24.56
CA ALA A 238 9.36 -0.65 -25.03
C ALA A 238 10.39 -1.57 -24.34
N GLY A 239 10.27 -1.73 -23.02
CA GLY A 239 11.12 -2.64 -22.25
C GLY A 239 10.94 -4.10 -22.66
N LEU A 240 9.70 -4.56 -22.82
CA LEU A 240 9.38 -5.95 -23.27
C LEU A 240 9.87 -6.20 -24.70
N ARG A 241 9.70 -5.24 -25.62
CA ARG A 241 10.23 -5.33 -26.99
C ARG A 241 11.75 -5.49 -27.01
N LYS A 242 12.45 -4.70 -26.17
CA LYS A 242 13.90 -4.83 -26.02
C LYS A 242 14.29 -6.17 -25.43
N ARG A 243 13.51 -6.67 -24.44
CA ARG A 243 13.70 -7.98 -23.81
C ARG A 243 13.49 -9.12 -24.81
N MET A 244 12.43 -9.07 -25.62
CA MET A 244 12.15 -10.03 -26.69
C MET A 244 13.30 -10.09 -27.69
N LYS A 245 13.72 -8.94 -28.23
CA LYS A 245 14.83 -8.86 -29.20
C LYS A 245 16.17 -9.35 -28.65
N ALA A 246 16.40 -9.19 -27.36
CA ALA A 246 17.61 -9.62 -26.67
C ALA A 246 17.52 -11.05 -26.09
N HIS A 247 16.42 -11.77 -26.32
CA HIS A 247 16.16 -13.13 -25.80
C HIS A 247 16.35 -13.27 -24.28
N GLN A 248 15.90 -12.27 -23.49
CA GLN A 248 16.11 -12.23 -22.03
C GLN A 248 15.09 -13.07 -21.22
N GLY A 249 14.23 -13.80 -21.90
CA GLY A 249 13.27 -14.73 -21.28
C GLY A 249 12.03 -14.07 -20.68
N PRO A 250 11.15 -14.88 -20.04
CA PRO A 250 9.84 -14.46 -19.56
C PRO A 250 9.90 -13.51 -18.36
N ILE A 251 8.75 -12.90 -18.02
CA ILE A 251 8.61 -11.97 -16.89
C ILE A 251 7.17 -12.01 -16.36
N THR A 252 6.98 -11.65 -15.10
CA THR A 252 5.65 -11.50 -14.48
C THR A 252 5.32 -10.03 -14.29
N ILE A 253 4.08 -9.62 -14.58
CA ILE A 253 3.53 -8.30 -14.23
C ILE A 253 2.49 -8.52 -13.14
N LEU A 254 2.75 -7.97 -11.95
CA LEU A 254 1.93 -8.13 -10.75
C LEU A 254 1.34 -6.78 -10.34
N SER A 255 0.02 -6.64 -10.48
CA SER A 255 -0.67 -5.49 -9.93
C SER A 255 -0.81 -5.62 -8.42
N CYS A 256 -0.47 -4.55 -7.69
CA CYS A 256 -0.69 -4.39 -6.26
C CYS A 256 -1.69 -3.25 -5.97
N ASP A 257 -2.54 -2.92 -6.95
CA ASP A 257 -3.60 -1.93 -6.80
C ASP A 257 -4.86 -2.55 -6.20
N ASN A 258 -5.66 -1.71 -5.54
CA ASN A 258 -6.89 -2.11 -4.87
C ASN A 258 -8.07 -2.25 -5.86
N LEU A 259 -7.96 -3.20 -6.77
CA LEU A 259 -8.95 -3.55 -7.79
C LEU A 259 -9.32 -5.02 -7.68
N GLN A 260 -10.59 -5.37 -7.95
CA GLN A 260 -10.96 -6.76 -8.16
C GLN A 260 -10.30 -7.31 -9.43
N HIS A 261 -9.75 -8.51 -9.33
CA HIS A 261 -9.04 -9.16 -10.44
C HIS A 261 -8.01 -8.23 -11.09
N ASN A 262 -7.20 -7.61 -10.25
CA ASN A 262 -6.24 -6.58 -10.66
C ASN A 262 -5.23 -7.08 -11.69
N GLY A 263 -4.80 -8.35 -11.63
CA GLY A 263 -3.96 -9.00 -12.64
C GLY A 263 -4.67 -9.12 -13.98
N ASN A 264 -5.96 -9.51 -14.00
CA ASN A 264 -6.76 -9.56 -15.22
C ASN A 264 -6.93 -8.17 -15.84
N THR A 265 -7.14 -7.15 -15.01
CA THR A 265 -7.22 -5.75 -15.45
C THR A 265 -5.89 -5.28 -16.04
N ALA A 266 -4.77 -5.58 -15.39
CA ALA A 266 -3.43 -5.30 -15.90
C ALA A 266 -3.19 -6.01 -17.24
N ARG A 267 -3.50 -7.31 -17.33
CA ARG A 267 -3.39 -8.06 -18.58
C ARG A 267 -4.19 -7.41 -19.70
N LYS A 268 -5.46 -7.08 -19.44
CA LYS A 268 -6.32 -6.42 -20.43
C LYS A 268 -5.71 -5.12 -20.92
N ALA A 269 -5.26 -4.25 -19.99
CA ALA A 269 -4.71 -2.96 -20.33
C ALA A 269 -3.41 -3.07 -21.16
N PHE A 270 -2.43 -3.80 -20.65
CA PHE A 270 -1.13 -3.95 -21.33
C PHE A 270 -1.25 -4.71 -22.65
N CYS A 271 -1.99 -5.83 -22.70
CA CYS A 271 -2.15 -6.59 -23.94
C CYS A 271 -2.94 -5.81 -25.00
N SER A 272 -3.96 -5.03 -24.62
CA SER A 272 -4.70 -4.20 -25.58
C SER A 272 -3.81 -3.10 -26.20
N PHE A 273 -3.01 -2.42 -25.36
CA PHE A 273 -2.06 -1.42 -25.85
C PHE A 273 -1.01 -2.04 -26.77
N ILE A 274 -0.38 -3.15 -26.33
CA ILE A 274 0.68 -3.82 -27.09
C ILE A 274 0.15 -4.36 -28.42
N ALA A 275 -1.02 -4.98 -28.45
CA ALA A 275 -1.63 -5.47 -29.68
C ALA A 275 -1.95 -4.35 -30.69
N ALA A 276 -2.33 -3.16 -30.19
CA ALA A 276 -2.56 -2.00 -31.06
C ALA A 276 -1.24 -1.39 -31.60
N GLN A 277 -0.10 -1.64 -30.95
CA GLN A 277 1.20 -1.08 -31.34
C GLN A 277 2.06 -2.05 -32.16
N ASP A 278 2.09 -3.34 -31.79
CA ASP A 278 3.07 -4.31 -32.29
C ASP A 278 2.54 -5.74 -32.11
N SER A 279 2.12 -6.37 -33.21
CA SER A 279 1.54 -7.72 -33.19
C SER A 279 2.54 -8.81 -32.84
N GLU A 280 3.81 -8.69 -33.25
CA GLU A 280 4.87 -9.65 -32.91
C GLU A 280 5.15 -9.64 -31.41
N LEU A 281 5.21 -8.45 -30.81
CA LEU A 281 5.34 -8.30 -29.37
C LEU A 281 4.11 -8.85 -28.63
N ALA A 282 2.90 -8.66 -29.16
CA ALA A 282 1.67 -9.20 -28.56
C ALA A 282 1.70 -10.72 -28.48
N ASP A 283 2.13 -11.41 -29.54
CA ASP A 283 2.30 -12.87 -29.57
C ASP A 283 3.35 -13.34 -28.57
N TRP A 284 4.46 -12.61 -28.46
CA TRP A 284 5.49 -12.91 -27.48
C TRP A 284 4.98 -12.73 -26.05
N VAL A 285 4.26 -11.64 -25.76
CA VAL A 285 3.68 -11.35 -24.44
C VAL A 285 2.70 -12.42 -24.01
N ASN A 286 1.85 -12.90 -24.92
CA ASN A 286 0.88 -13.97 -24.63
C ASN A 286 1.55 -15.26 -24.13
N THR A 287 2.79 -15.53 -24.53
CA THR A 287 3.54 -16.74 -24.18
C THR A 287 4.51 -16.51 -23.01
N ASN A 288 5.05 -15.31 -22.88
CA ASN A 288 6.20 -15.03 -22.00
C ASN A 288 5.87 -14.10 -20.83
N VAL A 289 4.61 -13.63 -20.69
CA VAL A 289 4.23 -12.74 -19.58
C VAL A 289 3.03 -13.32 -18.84
N THR A 290 3.16 -13.44 -17.51
CA THR A 290 2.04 -13.80 -16.63
C THR A 290 1.54 -12.60 -15.86
N PHE A 291 0.26 -12.63 -15.47
CA PHE A 291 -0.43 -11.55 -14.77
C PHE A 291 -1.23 -12.16 -13.60
N PRO A 292 -0.57 -12.55 -12.50
CA PRO A 292 -1.29 -13.04 -11.33
C PRO A 292 -2.17 -11.96 -10.72
N ASN A 293 -3.36 -12.33 -10.24
CA ASN A 293 -4.14 -11.46 -9.38
C ASN A 293 -3.54 -11.42 -7.98
N SER A 294 -3.75 -10.31 -7.27
CA SER A 294 -3.35 -10.19 -5.87
C SER A 294 -4.38 -9.39 -5.05
N MET A 295 -4.50 -9.73 -3.78
CA MET A 295 -5.24 -8.93 -2.80
C MET A 295 -4.23 -8.34 -1.81
N VAL A 296 -4.24 -7.01 -1.69
CA VAL A 296 -3.38 -6.24 -0.79
C VAL A 296 -4.23 -5.54 0.27
N ASP A 297 -3.78 -5.56 1.53
CA ASP A 297 -4.48 -4.87 2.62
C ASP A 297 -3.50 -4.34 3.67
N ARG A 298 -3.44 -3.03 3.80
CA ARG A 298 -2.80 -2.27 4.87
C ARG A 298 -3.28 -0.83 4.82
N ILE A 299 -3.79 -0.29 5.92
CA ILE A 299 -4.13 1.14 6.00
C ILE A 299 -2.83 1.94 6.07
N THR A 300 -2.61 2.74 5.03
CA THR A 300 -1.42 3.61 4.90
C THR A 300 -1.90 5.02 4.56
N PRO A 301 -1.96 5.93 5.54
CA PRO A 301 -2.42 7.29 5.32
C PRO A 301 -1.47 8.11 4.43
N ALA A 302 -1.97 9.21 3.88
CA ALA A 302 -1.12 10.23 3.28
C ALA A 302 -0.25 10.89 4.35
N VAL A 303 1.01 11.17 4.01
CA VAL A 303 1.96 11.81 4.93
C VAL A 303 1.97 13.31 4.67
N THR A 304 1.61 14.09 5.70
CA THR A 304 1.66 15.56 5.68
C THR A 304 3.01 16.08 6.22
N PRO A 305 3.36 17.36 5.97
CA PRO A 305 4.55 17.97 6.59
C PRO A 305 4.54 17.84 8.12
N ALA A 306 3.39 17.97 8.77
CA ALA A 306 3.27 17.79 10.22
C ALA A 306 3.54 16.33 10.65
N ASP A 307 3.15 15.36 9.82
CA ASP A 307 3.47 13.95 10.06
C ASP A 307 4.98 13.69 9.95
N ILE A 308 5.66 14.29 8.98
CA ILE A 308 7.12 14.17 8.83
C ILE A 308 7.80 14.65 10.12
N GLU A 309 7.43 15.83 10.63
CA GLU A 309 7.99 16.36 11.89
C GLU A 309 7.68 15.46 13.09
N ARG A 310 6.46 14.96 13.18
CA ARG A 310 6.01 14.07 14.26
C ARG A 310 6.79 12.77 14.24
N LEU A 311 6.88 12.10 13.08
CA LEU A 311 7.58 10.83 12.89
C LEU A 311 9.08 10.97 13.17
N ASN A 312 9.73 12.01 12.63
CA ASN A 312 11.14 12.26 12.87
C ASN A 312 11.46 12.51 14.33
N ARG A 313 10.63 13.30 15.03
CA ARG A 313 10.77 13.52 16.47
C ARG A 313 10.60 12.24 17.28
N HIS A 314 9.58 11.42 16.93
CA HIS A 314 9.31 10.15 17.61
C HIS A 314 10.43 9.13 17.40
N ASN A 315 10.92 9.02 16.17
CA ASN A 315 11.94 8.05 15.77
C ASN A 315 13.38 8.52 16.07
N GLY A 316 13.59 9.80 16.34
CA GLY A 316 14.91 10.38 16.58
C GLY A 316 15.80 10.43 15.32
N VAL A 317 15.20 10.66 14.14
CA VAL A 317 15.88 10.68 12.82
C VAL A 317 15.55 11.97 12.06
N GLU A 318 16.31 12.23 10.99
CA GLU A 318 16.01 13.23 9.97
C GLU A 318 15.74 12.54 8.64
N ASP A 319 14.49 12.10 8.45
CA ASP A 319 14.00 11.44 7.24
C ASP A 319 13.10 12.40 6.47
N ALA A 320 13.45 12.71 5.22
CA ALA A 320 12.68 13.61 4.36
C ALA A 320 11.45 12.91 3.73
N ALA A 321 11.39 11.58 3.80
CA ALA A 321 10.35 10.77 3.19
C ALA A 321 9.85 9.63 4.11
N PRO A 322 9.59 9.86 5.40
CA PRO A 322 9.09 8.82 6.28
C PRO A 322 7.71 8.38 5.82
N VAL A 323 7.32 7.16 6.19
CA VAL A 323 5.97 6.65 5.96
C VAL A 323 5.46 5.97 7.23
N TYR A 324 4.15 5.97 7.45
CA TYR A 324 3.52 5.26 8.55
C TYR A 324 2.30 4.48 8.09
N CYS A 325 1.97 3.43 8.82
CA CYS A 325 0.87 2.52 8.51
C CYS A 325 0.37 1.84 9.78
N GLU A 326 -0.74 1.13 9.66
CA GLU A 326 -1.22 0.24 10.72
C GLU A 326 -0.33 -1.00 10.92
N ASP A 327 -0.53 -1.69 12.02
CA ASP A 327 0.15 -2.94 12.36
C ASP A 327 -0.39 -4.17 11.59
N PHE A 328 -1.61 -4.09 11.05
CA PHE A 328 -2.15 -5.13 10.18
C PHE A 328 -1.53 -5.03 8.78
N ILE A 329 -1.19 -6.18 8.22
CA ILE A 329 -0.72 -6.31 6.84
C ILE A 329 -1.18 -7.65 6.28
N GLN A 330 -1.71 -7.66 5.06
CA GLN A 330 -2.01 -8.89 4.33
C GLN A 330 -1.70 -8.72 2.85
N TRP A 331 -1.10 -9.74 2.27
CA TRP A 331 -0.85 -9.87 0.84
C TRP A 331 -1.14 -11.29 0.42
N VAL A 332 -2.10 -11.48 -0.48
CA VAL A 332 -2.46 -12.78 -1.06
C VAL A 332 -2.25 -12.69 -2.56
N ILE A 333 -1.53 -13.65 -3.13
CA ILE A 333 -1.11 -13.63 -4.55
C ILE A 333 -1.43 -14.97 -5.18
N GLU A 334 -1.94 -14.96 -6.41
CA GLU A 334 -2.00 -16.18 -7.24
C GLU A 334 -0.59 -16.63 -7.60
N ASP A 335 -0.26 -17.90 -7.30
CA ASP A 335 1.08 -18.43 -7.57
C ASP A 335 1.29 -18.77 -9.06
N ASN A 336 1.34 -17.72 -9.89
CA ASN A 336 1.50 -17.79 -11.34
C ASN A 336 2.68 -16.93 -11.82
N PHE A 337 3.90 -17.33 -11.43
CA PHE A 337 5.15 -16.61 -11.72
C PHE A 337 6.00 -17.39 -12.72
N ILE A 338 6.01 -16.96 -13.99
CA ILE A 338 6.67 -17.68 -15.08
C ILE A 338 8.21 -17.65 -14.99
N ALA A 339 8.80 -16.65 -14.32
CA ALA A 339 10.26 -16.45 -14.23
C ALA A 339 10.83 -16.69 -12.81
N GLY A 340 10.03 -17.29 -11.93
CA GLY A 340 10.33 -17.41 -10.51
C GLY A 340 9.98 -16.15 -9.70
N ARG A 341 9.98 -16.29 -8.39
CA ARG A 341 9.58 -15.24 -7.43
C ARG A 341 10.40 -15.30 -6.14
N PRO A 342 10.35 -14.24 -5.30
CA PRO A 342 10.83 -14.29 -3.93
C PRO A 342 10.05 -15.33 -3.10
N ASP A 343 10.70 -15.88 -2.08
CA ASP A 343 10.05 -16.75 -1.09
C ASP A 343 9.26 -15.91 -0.06
N TRP A 344 8.39 -15.03 -0.52
CA TRP A 344 7.63 -14.09 0.33
C TRP A 344 6.76 -14.78 1.38
N GLU A 345 6.39 -16.06 1.18
CA GLU A 345 5.71 -16.87 2.20
C GLU A 345 6.50 -17.00 3.51
N LYS A 346 7.84 -16.91 3.45
CA LYS A 346 8.68 -16.92 4.64
C LYS A 346 8.49 -15.70 5.55
N VAL A 347 7.93 -14.63 5.01
CA VAL A 347 7.68 -13.37 5.72
C VAL A 347 6.19 -13.04 5.83
N GLY A 348 5.29 -14.00 5.50
CA GLY A 348 3.86 -13.92 5.78
C GLY A 348 2.98 -13.54 4.59
N VAL A 349 3.49 -13.52 3.35
CA VAL A 349 2.64 -13.43 2.16
C VAL A 349 1.96 -14.77 1.91
N GLU A 350 0.68 -14.73 1.57
CA GLU A 350 -0.10 -15.93 1.25
C GLU A 350 -0.12 -16.19 -0.25
N PHE A 351 0.08 -17.43 -0.67
CA PHE A 351 -0.06 -17.84 -2.06
C PHE A 351 -1.28 -18.76 -2.24
N THR A 352 -2.03 -18.53 -3.31
CA THR A 352 -3.25 -19.27 -3.62
C THR A 352 -3.34 -19.54 -5.12
N THR A 353 -4.30 -20.35 -5.51
CA THR A 353 -4.68 -20.54 -6.94
C THR A 353 -5.77 -19.56 -7.39
N ASP A 354 -6.49 -18.92 -6.44
CA ASP A 354 -7.56 -17.96 -6.71
C ASP A 354 -7.70 -16.99 -5.53
N VAL A 355 -7.55 -15.70 -5.77
CA VAL A 355 -7.68 -14.64 -4.76
C VAL A 355 -9.12 -14.15 -4.57
N SER A 356 -10.07 -14.58 -5.41
CA SER A 356 -11.43 -13.99 -5.48
C SER A 356 -12.17 -14.02 -4.15
N ALA A 357 -12.00 -15.09 -3.36
CA ALA A 357 -12.65 -15.19 -2.05
C ALA A 357 -12.06 -14.17 -1.04
N TYR A 358 -10.74 -13.92 -1.08
CA TYR A 358 -10.07 -12.92 -0.25
C TYR A 358 -10.46 -11.50 -0.65
N GLU A 359 -10.50 -11.22 -1.97
CA GLU A 359 -10.98 -9.95 -2.50
C GLU A 359 -12.42 -9.67 -2.04
N ASN A 360 -13.32 -10.64 -2.21
CA ASN A 360 -14.72 -10.49 -1.82
C ASN A 360 -14.85 -10.24 -0.31
N MET A 361 -14.15 -10.99 0.53
CA MET A 361 -14.14 -10.79 1.98
C MET A 361 -13.69 -9.37 2.33
N LYS A 362 -12.56 -8.91 1.79
CA LYS A 362 -12.03 -7.56 2.04
C LYS A 362 -12.98 -6.48 1.56
N LEU A 363 -13.50 -6.58 0.33
CA LEU A 363 -14.37 -5.56 -0.24
C LEU A 363 -15.69 -5.46 0.52
N SER A 364 -16.28 -6.60 0.87
CA SER A 364 -17.58 -6.67 1.51
C SER A 364 -17.54 -6.35 3.01
N LEU A 365 -16.48 -6.72 3.72
CA LEU A 365 -16.37 -6.46 5.16
C LEU A 365 -15.58 -5.18 5.47
N LEU A 366 -14.35 -5.01 4.97
CA LEU A 366 -13.54 -3.84 5.28
C LEU A 366 -13.99 -2.60 4.50
N ASN A 367 -13.98 -2.67 3.16
CA ASN A 367 -14.24 -1.49 2.33
C ASN A 367 -15.70 -1.03 2.44
N ALA A 368 -16.65 -1.97 2.50
CA ALA A 368 -18.05 -1.62 2.72
C ALA A 368 -18.26 -1.00 4.10
N SER A 369 -17.65 -1.52 5.18
CA SER A 369 -17.75 -0.93 6.52
C SER A 369 -17.16 0.48 6.58
N HIS A 370 -16.07 0.75 5.89
CA HIS A 370 -15.56 2.11 5.72
C HIS A 370 -16.58 3.04 5.08
N SER A 371 -17.26 2.60 4.01
CA SER A 371 -18.30 3.38 3.35
C SER A 371 -19.51 3.58 4.25
N MET A 372 -19.97 2.52 4.95
CA MET A 372 -21.09 2.58 5.89
C MET A 372 -20.84 3.55 7.05
N LEU A 373 -19.59 3.66 7.53
CA LEU A 373 -19.19 4.60 8.57
C LEU A 373 -19.08 6.03 8.07
N ALA A 374 -18.50 6.21 6.88
CA ALA A 374 -17.99 7.49 6.40
C ALA A 374 -19.02 8.63 6.48
N TYR A 375 -20.12 8.49 5.76
CA TYR A 375 -21.11 9.57 5.66
C TYR A 375 -21.87 9.81 6.96
N PRO A 376 -22.41 8.77 7.65
CA PRO A 376 -23.09 9.00 8.91
C PRO A 376 -22.18 9.62 9.98
N ALA A 377 -20.96 9.13 10.15
CA ALA A 377 -20.03 9.65 11.14
C ALA A 377 -19.57 11.08 10.81
N PHE A 378 -19.30 11.37 9.54
CA PHE A 378 -18.94 12.71 9.11
C PHE A 378 -20.06 13.72 9.37
N LEU A 379 -21.30 13.37 9.02
CA LEU A 379 -22.48 14.19 9.28
C LEU A 379 -22.72 14.40 10.79
N ALA A 380 -22.49 13.40 11.63
CA ALA A 380 -22.56 13.54 13.09
C ALA A 380 -21.45 14.44 13.68
N GLY A 381 -20.55 14.96 12.83
CA GLY A 381 -19.50 15.91 13.19
C GLY A 381 -18.18 15.28 13.63
N TYR A 382 -17.99 13.96 13.42
CA TYR A 382 -16.67 13.32 13.52
C TYR A 382 -15.83 13.67 12.30
N ARG A 383 -14.50 13.64 12.46
CA ARG A 383 -13.56 13.87 11.35
C ARG A 383 -12.55 12.73 11.20
N LYS A 384 -12.36 11.96 12.26
CA LYS A 384 -11.44 10.83 12.32
C LYS A 384 -12.20 9.52 12.46
N VAL A 385 -11.69 8.46 11.84
CA VAL A 385 -12.28 7.13 11.87
C VAL A 385 -12.25 6.55 13.29
N ASP A 386 -11.12 6.69 13.97
CA ASP A 386 -10.95 6.19 15.33
C ASP A 386 -11.88 6.87 16.33
N ASP A 387 -12.05 8.19 16.24
CA ASP A 387 -13.01 8.91 17.11
C ASP A 387 -14.46 8.42 16.90
N ALA A 388 -14.84 8.18 15.64
CA ALA A 388 -16.17 7.68 15.31
C ALA A 388 -16.40 6.25 15.83
N VAL A 389 -15.43 5.34 15.68
CA VAL A 389 -15.57 3.95 16.12
C VAL A 389 -15.48 3.81 17.65
N HIS A 390 -14.84 4.72 18.36
CA HIS A 390 -14.90 4.76 19.82
C HIS A 390 -16.28 5.17 20.37
N ASP A 391 -17.14 5.78 19.55
CA ASP A 391 -18.56 5.91 19.88
C ASP A 391 -19.27 4.54 19.70
N LYS A 392 -19.76 3.99 20.80
CA LYS A 392 -20.40 2.66 20.85
C LYS A 392 -21.55 2.49 19.85
N ARG A 393 -22.22 3.57 19.45
CA ARG A 393 -23.32 3.55 18.47
C ARG A 393 -22.79 3.20 17.09
N PHE A 394 -21.75 3.87 16.64
CA PHE A 394 -21.12 3.58 15.36
C PHE A 394 -20.43 2.21 15.35
N ALA A 395 -19.73 1.85 16.43
CA ALA A 395 -19.14 0.51 16.55
C ALA A 395 -20.21 -0.60 16.45
N ARG A 396 -21.34 -0.46 17.16
CA ARG A 396 -22.45 -1.42 17.10
C ARG A 396 -23.11 -1.46 15.72
N TYR A 397 -23.25 -0.30 15.07
CA TYR A 397 -23.78 -0.21 13.72
C TYR A 397 -22.95 -1.00 12.72
N LEU A 398 -21.62 -0.82 12.75
CA LEU A 398 -20.71 -1.58 11.89
C LEU A 398 -20.70 -3.06 12.24
N GLN A 399 -20.72 -3.41 13.53
CA GLN A 399 -20.78 -4.80 13.95
C GLN A 399 -22.04 -5.49 13.43
N GLN A 400 -23.23 -4.88 13.62
CA GLN A 400 -24.48 -5.43 13.12
C GLN A 400 -24.49 -5.53 11.59
N PHE A 401 -23.96 -4.52 10.88
CA PHE A 401 -23.81 -4.58 9.43
C PHE A 401 -22.95 -5.78 9.00
N MET A 402 -21.77 -5.94 9.58
CA MET A 402 -20.90 -7.04 9.24
C MET A 402 -21.49 -8.41 9.60
N ASP A 403 -22.10 -8.53 10.79
CA ASP A 403 -22.60 -9.83 11.29
C ASP A 403 -23.88 -10.27 10.60
N THR A 404 -24.83 -9.34 10.42
CA THR A 404 -26.19 -9.66 9.99
C THR A 404 -26.40 -9.45 8.50
N ASP A 405 -25.85 -8.35 7.96
CA ASP A 405 -26.15 -7.96 6.57
C ASP A 405 -25.16 -8.56 5.58
N ILE A 406 -23.89 -8.73 5.96
CA ILE A 406 -22.82 -9.11 5.01
C ILE A 406 -22.35 -10.53 5.17
N THR A 407 -22.09 -11.01 6.40
CA THR A 407 -21.52 -12.36 6.62
C THR A 407 -22.30 -13.48 5.92
N PRO A 408 -23.65 -13.45 5.80
CA PRO A 408 -24.37 -14.49 5.06
C PRO A 408 -24.01 -14.61 3.57
N TYR A 409 -23.42 -13.57 2.99
CA TYR A 409 -23.09 -13.48 1.56
C TYR A 409 -21.59 -13.59 1.26
N VAL A 410 -20.75 -13.67 2.28
CA VAL A 410 -19.30 -13.71 2.14
C VAL A 410 -18.76 -15.06 2.61
N PRO A 411 -18.36 -15.95 1.68
CA PRO A 411 -17.68 -17.18 2.07
C PRO A 411 -16.31 -16.87 2.69
N ALA A 412 -15.98 -17.60 3.75
CA ALA A 412 -14.65 -17.48 4.37
C ALA A 412 -13.57 -18.05 3.42
N PRO A 413 -12.54 -17.29 3.04
CA PRO A 413 -11.45 -17.81 2.24
C PRO A 413 -10.52 -18.70 3.07
N GLY A 414 -10.05 -19.82 2.50
CA GLY A 414 -9.09 -20.71 3.13
C GLY A 414 -9.53 -21.15 4.54
N HIS A 415 -8.71 -20.85 5.53
CA HIS A 415 -8.96 -21.14 6.95
C HIS A 415 -9.30 -19.87 7.77
N THR A 416 -9.74 -18.80 7.12
CA THR A 416 -10.02 -17.51 7.77
C THR A 416 -11.21 -17.62 8.71
N ASP A 417 -11.02 -17.23 9.98
CA ASP A 417 -12.11 -17.03 10.94
C ASP A 417 -12.73 -15.64 10.71
N LEU A 418 -13.90 -15.59 10.09
CA LEU A 418 -14.63 -14.34 9.84
C LEU A 418 -15.00 -13.59 11.12
N THR A 419 -15.23 -14.28 12.25
CA THR A 419 -15.55 -13.63 13.53
C THR A 419 -14.35 -12.85 14.03
N GLN A 420 -13.19 -13.49 14.03
CA GLN A 420 -11.93 -12.83 14.41
C GLN A 420 -11.56 -11.72 13.42
N TYR A 421 -11.76 -11.93 12.12
CA TYR A 421 -11.51 -10.91 11.10
C TYR A 421 -12.34 -9.64 11.35
N LYS A 422 -13.65 -9.77 11.58
CA LYS A 422 -14.54 -8.64 11.87
C LYS A 422 -14.16 -7.90 13.15
N GLN A 423 -13.78 -8.62 14.21
CA GLN A 423 -13.27 -8.01 15.43
C GLN A 423 -11.99 -7.22 15.15
N THR A 424 -11.06 -7.81 14.41
CA THR A 424 -9.82 -7.15 13.99
C THR A 424 -10.10 -5.88 13.18
N LEU A 425 -11.14 -5.86 12.31
CA LEU A 425 -11.52 -4.66 11.56
C LEU A 425 -11.93 -3.51 12.48
N LEU A 426 -12.75 -3.77 13.50
CA LEU A 426 -13.14 -2.72 14.46
C LEU A 426 -11.95 -2.20 15.27
N GLU A 427 -11.02 -3.08 15.65
CA GLU A 427 -9.79 -2.69 16.33
C GLU A 427 -8.89 -1.84 15.41
N ARG A 428 -8.76 -2.19 14.12
CA ARG A 428 -8.01 -1.42 13.11
C ARG A 428 -8.61 -0.02 12.93
N PHE A 429 -9.92 0.08 12.81
CA PHE A 429 -10.62 1.37 12.70
C PHE A 429 -10.46 2.23 13.95
N GLY A 430 -10.39 1.62 15.12
CA GLY A 430 -10.14 2.29 16.39
C GLY A 430 -8.68 2.67 16.66
N ASN A 431 -7.73 2.39 15.76
CA ASN A 431 -6.32 2.68 15.97
C ASN A 431 -6.02 4.18 15.92
N ARG A 432 -5.78 4.78 17.09
CA ARG A 432 -5.53 6.22 17.25
C ARG A 432 -4.19 6.67 16.68
N SER A 433 -3.21 5.78 16.61
CA SER A 433 -1.89 6.11 16.05
C SER A 433 -1.95 6.27 14.51
N VAL A 434 -2.86 5.56 13.83
CA VAL A 434 -3.13 5.70 12.39
C VAL A 434 -4.00 6.92 12.12
N SER A 435 -5.07 7.10 12.91
CA SER A 435 -5.96 8.27 12.88
C SER A 435 -6.42 8.70 11.48
N ASP A 436 -6.96 7.74 10.72
CA ASP A 436 -7.40 7.97 9.33
C ASP A 436 -8.57 8.98 9.26
N GLN A 437 -8.63 9.74 8.15
CA GLN A 437 -9.58 10.83 7.99
C GLN A 437 -10.88 10.36 7.34
N LEU A 438 -12.03 10.68 7.94
CA LEU A 438 -13.35 10.39 7.36
C LEU A 438 -13.56 11.08 6.01
N SER A 439 -12.97 12.27 5.79
CA SER A 439 -13.04 12.96 4.49
C SER A 439 -12.44 12.13 3.36
N ARG A 440 -11.35 11.38 3.61
CA ARG A 440 -10.76 10.45 2.64
C ARG A 440 -11.72 9.29 2.32
N LEU A 441 -12.44 8.80 3.31
CA LEU A 441 -13.44 7.74 3.10
C LEU A 441 -14.67 8.25 2.35
N CYS A 442 -15.09 9.49 2.59
CA CYS A 442 -16.22 10.14 1.90
C CYS A 442 -15.92 10.48 0.44
N SER A 443 -14.63 10.59 0.06
CA SER A 443 -14.25 10.85 -1.34
C SER A 443 -14.54 9.66 -2.24
N ASP A 444 -14.84 9.93 -3.52
CA ASP A 444 -15.04 8.91 -4.56
C ASP A 444 -16.19 7.93 -4.30
N GLY A 445 -17.23 8.35 -3.58
CA GLY A 445 -18.38 7.51 -3.23
C GLY A 445 -19.06 6.90 -4.45
N ALA A 446 -19.21 7.69 -5.51
CA ALA A 446 -19.84 7.24 -6.75
C ALA A 446 -19.10 6.07 -7.43
N SER A 447 -17.79 5.93 -7.22
CA SER A 447 -17.01 4.80 -7.73
C SER A 447 -16.95 3.63 -6.75
N LYS A 448 -17.00 3.90 -5.45
CA LYS A 448 -16.86 2.90 -4.37
C LYS A 448 -18.15 2.11 -4.11
N ILE A 449 -19.29 2.79 -4.07
CA ILE A 449 -20.59 2.20 -3.73
C ILE A 449 -20.96 1.05 -4.66
N PRO A 450 -20.82 1.15 -6.01
CA PRO A 450 -21.12 0.04 -6.91
C PRO A 450 -20.29 -1.22 -6.68
N VAL A 451 -19.08 -1.06 -6.16
CA VAL A 451 -18.13 -2.16 -5.93
C VAL A 451 -18.28 -2.76 -4.54
N TYR A 452 -18.45 -1.92 -3.51
CA TYR A 452 -18.37 -2.38 -2.12
C TYR A 452 -19.75 -2.71 -1.53
N ILE A 453 -20.79 -1.98 -1.92
CA ILE A 453 -22.13 -2.08 -1.30
C ILE A 453 -23.12 -2.82 -2.19
N MET A 454 -23.18 -2.46 -3.49
CA MET A 454 -24.26 -2.93 -4.38
C MET A 454 -24.29 -4.45 -4.58
N PRO A 455 -23.18 -5.20 -4.72
CA PRO A 455 -23.25 -6.64 -4.94
C PRO A 455 -24.00 -7.38 -3.81
N ASN A 456 -23.68 -7.06 -2.56
CA ASN A 456 -24.36 -7.68 -1.41
C ASN A 456 -25.78 -7.15 -1.22
N LEU A 457 -26.02 -5.87 -1.44
CA LEU A 457 -27.37 -5.28 -1.35
C LEU A 457 -28.35 -5.93 -2.34
N ILE A 458 -27.89 -6.25 -3.57
CA ILE A 458 -28.72 -6.97 -4.55
C ILE A 458 -29.13 -8.36 -4.03
N GLN A 459 -28.21 -9.08 -3.37
CA GLN A 459 -28.52 -10.36 -2.75
C GLN A 459 -29.49 -10.21 -1.57
N MET A 460 -29.24 -9.23 -0.69
CA MET A 460 -30.12 -8.91 0.43
C MET A 460 -31.57 -8.63 -0.03
N ILE A 461 -31.75 -7.88 -1.12
CA ILE A 461 -33.06 -7.60 -1.71
C ILE A 461 -33.72 -8.90 -2.19
N ARG A 462 -32.98 -9.76 -2.90
CA ARG A 462 -33.50 -11.05 -3.38
C ARG A 462 -33.97 -11.96 -2.25
N ASP A 463 -33.23 -11.96 -1.15
CA ASP A 463 -33.48 -12.80 0.02
C ASP A 463 -34.47 -12.16 1.01
N LYS A 464 -34.97 -10.97 0.70
CA LYS A 464 -35.87 -10.18 1.57
C LYS A 464 -35.28 -9.97 2.97
N ALA A 465 -33.98 -9.72 3.04
CA ALA A 465 -33.25 -9.43 4.26
C ALA A 465 -33.62 -8.05 4.86
N ASP A 466 -33.15 -7.77 6.07
CA ASP A 466 -33.33 -6.46 6.70
C ASP A 466 -32.49 -5.39 5.98
N LEU A 467 -33.11 -4.41 5.36
CA LEU A 467 -32.47 -3.36 4.57
C LEU A 467 -32.29 -2.04 5.33
N ARG A 468 -32.70 -1.98 6.63
CA ARG A 468 -32.72 -0.70 7.40
C ARG A 468 -31.36 -0.03 7.45
N ARG A 469 -30.27 -0.77 7.73
CA ARG A 469 -28.92 -0.21 7.85
C ARG A 469 -28.37 0.32 6.53
N VAL A 470 -28.61 -0.39 5.42
CA VAL A 470 -28.18 0.07 4.10
C VAL A 470 -29.06 1.23 3.60
N SER A 471 -30.35 1.23 3.93
CA SER A 471 -31.25 2.37 3.65
C SER A 471 -30.81 3.62 4.42
N PHE A 472 -30.37 3.47 5.68
CA PHE A 472 -29.81 4.57 6.48
C PHE A 472 -28.52 5.12 5.86
N PHE A 473 -27.61 4.25 5.46
CA PHE A 473 -26.42 4.66 4.72
C PHE A 473 -26.78 5.46 3.45
N THR A 474 -27.73 4.97 2.65
CA THR A 474 -28.15 5.64 1.41
C THR A 474 -28.78 7.02 1.69
N ALA A 475 -29.58 7.13 2.74
CA ALA A 475 -30.18 8.41 3.17
C ALA A 475 -29.10 9.38 3.69
N ALA A 476 -28.12 8.90 4.45
CA ALA A 476 -26.99 9.69 4.91
C ALA A 476 -26.09 10.16 3.74
N TYR A 477 -25.82 9.29 2.74
CA TYR A 477 -25.07 9.67 1.54
C TYR A 477 -25.78 10.77 0.76
N ARG A 478 -27.13 10.66 0.61
CA ARG A 478 -27.92 11.76 0.03
C ARG A 478 -27.81 13.04 0.84
N HIS A 479 -27.93 12.97 2.15
CA HIS A 479 -27.83 14.13 3.03
C HIS A 479 -26.48 14.83 2.88
N TYR A 480 -25.39 14.03 2.87
CA TYR A 480 -24.02 14.50 2.68
C TYR A 480 -23.84 15.24 1.35
N LEU A 481 -24.32 14.67 0.23
CA LEU A 481 -24.17 15.29 -1.09
C LEU A 481 -25.07 16.51 -1.27
N LYS A 482 -26.33 16.45 -0.78
CA LYS A 482 -27.32 17.50 -1.05
C LYS A 482 -27.11 18.75 -0.22
N TYR A 483 -26.88 18.60 1.09
CA TYR A 483 -26.89 19.75 2.01
C TYR A 483 -25.51 20.31 2.28
N GLN A 484 -24.46 19.53 2.14
CA GLN A 484 -23.07 19.92 2.35
C GLN A 484 -22.82 20.63 3.69
N GLN A 485 -23.59 20.22 4.70
CA GLN A 485 -23.54 20.70 6.06
C GLN A 485 -23.73 19.54 7.03
N ASP A 486 -22.91 19.49 8.09
CA ASP A 486 -23.05 18.48 9.14
C ASP A 486 -24.07 18.90 10.23
N ASP A 487 -24.42 17.98 11.13
CA ASP A 487 -25.39 18.21 12.23
C ASP A 487 -24.92 19.29 13.23
N LYS A 488 -23.65 19.70 13.19
CA LYS A 488 -23.09 20.80 13.99
C LYS A 488 -23.11 22.15 13.27
N GLY A 489 -23.62 22.19 12.03
CA GLY A 489 -23.70 23.38 11.21
C GLY A 489 -22.42 23.71 10.43
N ASN A 490 -21.40 22.84 10.44
CA ASN A 490 -20.17 23.07 9.66
C ASN A 490 -20.42 22.75 8.18
N ILE A 491 -20.07 23.69 7.32
CA ILE A 491 -20.14 23.54 5.85
C ILE A 491 -18.86 22.82 5.37
N TYR A 492 -18.99 21.97 4.35
CA TYR A 492 -17.87 21.26 3.72
C TYR A 492 -18.07 21.17 2.21
N GLU A 493 -16.97 20.94 1.52
CA GLU A 493 -16.98 20.66 0.07
C GLU A 493 -16.98 19.15 -0.18
N VAL A 494 -17.72 18.72 -1.19
CA VAL A 494 -17.75 17.33 -1.64
C VAL A 494 -16.65 17.09 -2.66
N ASN A 495 -15.83 16.08 -2.42
CA ASN A 495 -14.81 15.63 -3.37
C ASN A 495 -15.22 14.26 -3.96
N ASP A 496 -16.00 14.30 -5.04
CA ASP A 496 -16.39 13.11 -5.79
C ASP A 496 -16.37 13.40 -7.30
N PRO A 497 -15.21 13.23 -7.96
CA PRO A 497 -15.06 13.54 -9.39
C PRO A 497 -15.79 12.54 -10.30
N TRP A 498 -16.35 11.46 -9.75
CA TRP A 498 -17.10 10.45 -10.50
C TRP A 498 -18.58 10.77 -10.65
N LEU A 499 -19.09 11.75 -9.90
CA LEU A 499 -20.45 12.25 -10.09
C LEU A 499 -20.54 13.09 -11.37
N THR A 500 -21.47 12.70 -12.24
CA THR A 500 -21.72 13.40 -13.49
C THR A 500 -22.56 14.67 -13.25
N GLU A 501 -22.63 15.54 -14.25
CA GLU A 501 -23.49 16.72 -14.21
C GLU A 501 -24.98 16.32 -14.04
N THR A 502 -25.38 15.22 -14.67
CA THR A 502 -26.72 14.63 -14.48
C THR A 502 -26.96 14.19 -13.06
N ASP A 503 -25.98 13.55 -12.41
CA ASP A 503 -26.07 13.15 -11.01
C ASP A 503 -26.27 14.37 -10.11
N TRP A 504 -25.52 15.45 -10.33
CA TRP A 504 -25.66 16.69 -9.56
C TRP A 504 -27.04 17.36 -9.73
N ILE A 505 -27.66 17.27 -10.92
CA ILE A 505 -29.06 17.71 -11.11
C ILE A 505 -30.00 16.87 -10.22
N GLN A 506 -29.88 15.54 -10.26
CA GLN A 506 -30.71 14.62 -9.47
C GLN A 506 -30.51 14.79 -7.95
N ILE A 507 -29.28 15.07 -7.49
CA ILE A 507 -29.00 15.34 -6.07
C ILE A 507 -29.74 16.58 -5.58
N ARG A 508 -29.88 17.61 -6.41
CA ARG A 508 -30.56 18.87 -6.07
C ARG A 508 -32.09 18.74 -6.06
N GLU A 509 -32.64 17.71 -6.69
CA GLU A 509 -34.09 17.48 -6.73
C GLU A 509 -34.69 17.38 -5.31
N GLU A 510 -35.87 17.98 -5.12
CA GLU A 510 -36.60 17.87 -3.85
C GLU A 510 -37.16 16.46 -3.65
N ASN A 511 -37.58 15.78 -4.71
CA ASN A 511 -38.06 14.41 -4.63
C ASN A 511 -36.90 13.47 -4.26
N PRO A 512 -36.89 12.81 -3.08
CA PRO A 512 -35.81 11.94 -2.66
C PRO A 512 -35.57 10.75 -3.60
N LEU A 513 -36.58 10.30 -4.33
CA LEU A 513 -36.47 9.16 -5.26
C LEU A 513 -35.56 9.46 -6.45
N ALA A 514 -35.39 10.73 -6.84
CA ALA A 514 -34.45 11.11 -7.89
C ALA A 514 -33.01 10.68 -7.55
N PHE A 515 -32.66 10.69 -6.27
CA PHE A 515 -31.34 10.26 -5.78
C PHE A 515 -31.04 8.78 -6.07
N LEU A 516 -32.04 7.92 -6.05
CA LEU A 516 -31.89 6.48 -6.34
C LEU A 516 -31.66 6.21 -7.85
N ALA A 517 -31.74 7.23 -8.69
CA ALA A 517 -31.42 7.14 -10.14
C ALA A 517 -29.98 7.55 -10.47
N LEU A 518 -29.20 7.98 -9.48
CA LEU A 518 -27.78 8.34 -9.67
C LEU A 518 -26.98 7.21 -10.30
N SER A 519 -25.92 7.57 -11.01
CA SER A 519 -25.03 6.64 -11.71
C SER A 519 -24.53 5.48 -10.81
N PRO A 520 -24.20 5.65 -9.52
CA PRO A 520 -23.82 4.55 -8.63
C PRO A 520 -24.92 3.49 -8.40
N PHE A 521 -26.18 3.85 -8.56
CA PHE A 521 -27.32 2.96 -8.31
C PHE A 521 -27.98 2.41 -9.59
N LYS A 522 -27.51 2.85 -10.77
CA LYS A 522 -28.18 2.63 -12.06
C LYS A 522 -28.41 1.16 -12.43
N SER A 523 -27.53 0.28 -11.98
CA SER A 523 -27.61 -1.16 -12.24
C SER A 523 -28.44 -1.93 -11.18
N THR A 524 -29.01 -1.24 -10.19
CA THR A 524 -29.66 -1.87 -9.05
C THR A 524 -31.20 -1.69 -9.08
N PRO A 525 -31.96 -2.64 -8.51
CA PRO A 525 -33.42 -2.55 -8.48
C PRO A 525 -33.97 -1.67 -7.34
N LEU A 526 -33.16 -0.78 -6.72
CA LEU A 526 -33.51 -0.06 -5.50
C LEU A 526 -34.85 0.67 -5.58
N GLN A 527 -35.14 1.33 -6.71
CA GLN A 527 -36.43 2.04 -6.91
C GLN A 527 -37.66 1.12 -7.01
N ARG A 528 -37.44 -0.18 -7.25
CA ARG A 528 -38.50 -1.17 -7.44
C ARG A 528 -38.77 -2.00 -6.19
N ASP A 529 -37.93 -1.91 -5.18
CA ASP A 529 -38.12 -2.60 -3.92
C ASP A 529 -38.88 -1.70 -2.94
N GLU A 530 -40.13 -2.03 -2.71
CA GLU A 530 -41.04 -1.21 -1.85
C GLU A 530 -40.53 -1.10 -0.42
N GLY A 531 -39.90 -2.18 0.11
CA GLY A 531 -39.33 -2.19 1.46
C GLY A 531 -38.17 -1.23 1.59
N PHE A 532 -37.24 -1.28 0.63
CA PHE A 532 -36.11 -0.35 0.58
C PHE A 532 -36.57 1.11 0.45
N VAL A 533 -37.48 1.38 -0.52
CA VAL A 533 -37.99 2.74 -0.78
C VAL A 533 -38.71 3.30 0.45
N THR A 534 -39.52 2.50 1.12
CA THR A 534 -40.24 2.94 2.33
C THR A 534 -39.24 3.30 3.44
N ASN A 535 -38.29 2.43 3.75
CA ASN A 535 -37.27 2.69 4.75
C ASN A 535 -36.43 3.93 4.39
N TYR A 536 -36.00 4.04 3.15
CA TYR A 536 -35.22 5.16 2.67
C TYR A 536 -35.92 6.51 2.82
N LEU A 537 -37.19 6.61 2.40
CA LEU A 537 -37.98 7.85 2.50
C LEU A 537 -38.19 8.28 3.95
N GLN A 538 -38.50 7.33 4.83
CA GLN A 538 -38.65 7.60 6.26
C GLN A 538 -37.34 8.13 6.86
N LEU A 539 -36.22 7.52 6.49
CA LEU A 539 -34.90 7.89 7.00
C LEU A 539 -34.40 9.23 6.44
N VAL A 540 -34.73 9.58 5.19
CA VAL A 540 -34.43 10.91 4.62
C VAL A 540 -35.14 12.01 5.43
N SER A 541 -36.41 11.83 5.79
CA SER A 541 -37.15 12.80 6.63
C SER A 541 -36.58 12.85 8.05
N ALA A 542 -36.37 11.68 8.66
CA ALA A 542 -35.85 11.58 10.02
C ALA A 542 -34.46 12.23 10.17
N LEU A 543 -33.54 12.03 9.22
CA LEU A 543 -32.22 12.66 9.25
C LEU A 543 -32.28 14.19 9.21
N LYS A 544 -33.21 14.74 8.42
CA LYS A 544 -33.43 16.19 8.35
C LYS A 544 -33.99 16.78 9.64
N GLU A 545 -34.85 16.04 10.34
CA GLU A 545 -35.55 16.52 11.51
C GLU A 545 -34.77 16.32 12.81
N LYS A 546 -34.03 15.20 12.92
CA LYS A 546 -33.46 14.70 14.18
C LYS A 546 -31.95 14.62 14.17
N GLY A 547 -31.33 14.69 13.00
CA GLY A 547 -29.88 14.45 12.82
C GLY A 547 -29.49 12.97 12.88
N VAL A 548 -28.22 12.71 12.58
CA VAL A 548 -27.70 11.36 12.38
C VAL A 548 -27.72 10.52 13.65
N VAL A 549 -27.33 11.09 14.78
CA VAL A 549 -27.14 10.33 16.03
C VAL A 549 -28.46 9.76 16.56
N GLU A 550 -29.52 10.54 16.58
CA GLU A 550 -30.83 10.09 17.05
C GLU A 550 -31.46 9.03 16.12
N VAL A 551 -31.28 9.23 14.79
CA VAL A 551 -31.73 8.25 13.80
C VAL A 551 -30.96 6.94 13.93
N LEU A 552 -29.63 7.00 14.12
CA LEU A 552 -28.80 5.82 14.32
C LEU A 552 -29.24 5.02 15.55
N GLU A 553 -29.57 5.67 16.67
CA GLU A 553 -30.09 4.99 17.86
C GLU A 553 -31.41 4.22 17.58
N THR A 554 -32.26 4.75 16.71
CA THR A 554 -33.47 4.06 16.26
C THR A 554 -33.19 2.83 15.38
N ILE A 555 -32.16 2.93 14.52
CA ILE A 555 -31.73 1.82 13.67
C ILE A 555 -31.11 0.66 14.47
N LEU A 556 -30.54 0.94 15.62
CA LEU A 556 -29.86 -0.04 16.48
C LEU A 556 -30.81 -0.81 17.42
N GLN A 557 -32.06 -0.38 17.50
CA GLN A 557 -33.11 -1.09 18.25
C GLN A 557 -33.66 -2.27 17.46
#